data_4fffdd52561d3e20d154bf1093936f69
#
_entry.id   4fffdd52561d3e20d154bf1093936f69
#
_cell.length_a   1.000
_cell.length_b   1.000
_cell.length_c   1.000
_cell.angle_alpha   90.00
_cell.angle_beta   90.00
_cell.angle_gamma   90.00
#
_symmetry.space_group_name_H-M   'P 1'
#
loop_
_entity.id
_entity.type
_entity.pdbx_description
1 polymer ?
#
loop_
_entity_poly.entity_id
_entity_poly.type
_entity_poly.pdbx_seq_one_letter_code
_entity_poly.pdbx_strand_id
1 'polypeptide(L)'
;MHAATADDNRLLHSIPAARVALIERIVRSAATGGGRQGLAQRFLRSYFHGVAEEDLAAREPRGLSRAALAHLKFAAQRPGQHPLVRVFNPQAERDGFESPHTLVLTVSDDMPFLVDSIGMAFARANLAVHLIVHPVLQVHRDRRGRLLDLGANGGGPARAESWQLYEIDRVTDPQELEKLQRDLEATLGDVRVAVHDWRAMRERVRAVIDSLAKDPPALLPAEINEVAHLLEWMDEGDRKSVV
;
A
#
# COMPACT_ATOMS: atom_id res chain seq x y z
N MET A 1 -23.20 23.56 -7.82
CA MET A 1 -21.90 23.71 -8.49
C MET A 1 -20.86 23.86 -7.38
N HIS A 2 -20.33 22.74 -6.86
CA HIS A 2 -19.30 22.75 -5.82
C HIS A 2 -17.96 22.81 -6.53
N ALA A 3 -17.21 23.89 -6.27
CA ALA A 3 -15.85 24.09 -6.75
C ALA A 3 -14.96 22.97 -6.21
N ALA A 4 -14.19 22.32 -7.09
CA ALA A 4 -13.07 21.48 -6.71
C ALA A 4 -12.15 22.30 -5.81
N THR A 5 -11.76 21.76 -4.66
CA THR A 5 -10.89 22.47 -3.73
C THR A 5 -9.52 22.69 -4.36
N ALA A 6 -8.85 23.77 -4.03
CA ALA A 6 -7.56 24.19 -4.62
C ALA A 6 -6.46 23.11 -4.53
N ASP A 7 -6.55 22.17 -3.60
CA ASP A 7 -5.62 21.03 -3.42
C ASP A 7 -5.84 19.93 -4.46
N ASP A 8 -7.09 19.60 -4.81
CA ASP A 8 -7.39 18.64 -5.89
C ASP A 8 -6.82 19.10 -7.25
N ASN A 9 -6.78 20.41 -7.46
CA ASN A 9 -6.28 21.00 -8.70
C ASN A 9 -4.74 21.01 -8.76
N ARG A 10 -4.02 21.09 -7.62
CA ARG A 10 -2.55 21.03 -7.57
C ARG A 10 -1.99 19.66 -7.90
N LEU A 11 -2.63 18.59 -7.44
CA LEU A 11 -2.20 17.22 -7.72
C LEU A 11 -2.23 16.90 -9.22
N LEU A 12 -3.23 17.40 -9.95
CA LEU A 12 -3.36 17.15 -11.39
C LEU A 12 -2.40 17.98 -12.27
N HIS A 13 -1.85 19.09 -11.75
CA HIS A 13 -0.93 19.95 -12.53
C HIS A 13 0.49 19.37 -12.68
N SER A 14 0.82 18.31 -11.94
CA SER A 14 2.14 17.65 -11.99
C SER A 14 2.21 16.45 -12.93
N ILE A 15 1.08 16.04 -13.55
CA ILE A 15 1.01 14.87 -14.43
C ILE A 15 0.67 15.23 -15.87
N PRO A 16 1.10 14.41 -16.86
CA PRO A 16 0.79 14.64 -18.26
C PRO A 16 -0.70 14.76 -18.55
N ALA A 17 -1.08 15.66 -19.44
CA ALA A 17 -2.49 15.92 -19.79
C ALA A 17 -3.24 14.66 -20.27
N ALA A 18 -2.55 13.75 -20.95
CA ALA A 18 -3.11 12.48 -21.40
C ALA A 18 -3.54 11.61 -20.22
N ARG A 19 -2.69 11.50 -19.19
CA ARG A 19 -3.02 10.75 -17.96
C ARG A 19 -4.19 11.39 -17.21
N VAL A 20 -4.24 12.72 -17.12
CA VAL A 20 -5.39 13.43 -16.53
C VAL A 20 -6.68 13.06 -17.26
N ALA A 21 -6.67 13.05 -18.61
CA ALA A 21 -7.84 12.69 -19.41
C ALA A 21 -8.31 11.25 -19.16
N LEU A 22 -7.38 10.30 -18.98
CA LEU A 22 -7.71 8.90 -18.64
C LEU A 22 -8.34 8.81 -17.24
N ILE A 23 -7.75 9.46 -16.24
CA ILE A 23 -8.30 9.49 -14.88
C ILE A 23 -9.70 10.09 -14.89
N GLU A 24 -9.92 11.20 -15.59
CA GLU A 24 -11.25 11.82 -15.68
C GLU A 24 -12.28 10.94 -16.43
N ARG A 25 -11.83 10.10 -17.38
CA ARG A 25 -12.69 9.07 -17.99
C ARG A 25 -13.12 8.02 -16.97
N ILE A 26 -12.18 7.58 -16.10
CA ILE A 26 -12.47 6.63 -15.01
C ILE A 26 -13.45 7.25 -14.02
N VAL A 27 -13.24 8.52 -13.61
CA VAL A 27 -14.11 9.24 -12.70
C VAL A 27 -15.53 9.38 -13.28
N ARG A 28 -15.66 9.76 -14.56
CA ARG A 28 -16.97 9.85 -15.23
C ARG A 28 -17.68 8.50 -15.38
N SER A 29 -16.95 7.41 -15.52
CA SER A 29 -17.50 6.06 -15.63
C SER A 29 -18.06 5.52 -14.31
N ALA A 30 -17.67 6.13 -13.19
CA ALA A 30 -18.20 5.81 -11.87
C ALA A 30 -19.61 6.39 -11.73
N ALA A 31 -20.63 5.58 -11.97
CA ALA A 31 -22.01 5.94 -11.67
C ALA A 31 -22.21 5.98 -10.15
N THR A 32 -21.96 7.14 -9.55
CA THR A 32 -22.17 7.35 -8.11
C THR A 32 -23.40 8.24 -7.92
N GLY A 33 -24.46 7.66 -7.38
CA GLY A 33 -25.64 8.42 -6.93
C GLY A 33 -25.50 8.78 -5.45
N GLY A 34 -25.91 9.99 -5.06
CA GLY A 34 -26.09 10.40 -3.66
C GLY A 34 -24.95 11.20 -3.03
N GLY A 35 -25.09 11.56 -1.75
CA GLY A 35 -24.26 12.52 -1.02
C GLY A 35 -22.77 12.18 -0.81
N ARG A 36 -22.31 11.00 -1.23
CA ARG A 36 -20.89 10.60 -1.22
C ARG A 36 -20.20 10.75 -2.58
N GLN A 37 -20.86 11.32 -3.57
CA GLN A 37 -20.31 11.47 -4.92
C GLN A 37 -18.97 12.23 -4.92
N GLY A 38 -18.88 13.33 -4.16
CA GLY A 38 -17.64 14.11 -4.05
C GLY A 38 -16.47 13.32 -3.46
N LEU A 39 -16.70 12.51 -2.43
CA LEU A 39 -15.68 11.65 -1.84
C LEU A 39 -15.18 10.61 -2.84
N ALA A 40 -16.08 9.92 -3.55
CA ALA A 40 -15.72 8.92 -4.53
C ALA A 40 -14.90 9.51 -5.69
N GLN A 41 -15.25 10.69 -6.18
CA GLN A 41 -14.52 11.38 -7.24
C GLN A 41 -13.11 11.79 -6.80
N ARG A 42 -12.97 12.41 -5.60
CA ARG A 42 -11.64 12.72 -5.02
C ARG A 42 -10.82 11.47 -4.84
N PHE A 43 -11.42 10.42 -4.29
CA PHE A 43 -10.76 9.14 -4.12
C PHE A 43 -10.22 8.60 -5.44
N LEU A 44 -11.02 8.52 -6.49
CA LEU A 44 -10.59 7.99 -7.78
C LEU A 44 -9.43 8.79 -8.40
N ARG A 45 -9.45 10.13 -8.29
CA ARG A 45 -8.34 10.97 -8.75
C ARG A 45 -7.05 10.68 -8.01
N SER A 46 -7.09 10.66 -6.67
CA SER A 46 -5.93 10.35 -5.85
C SER A 46 -5.46 8.89 -6.03
N TYR A 47 -6.41 7.97 -6.21
CA TYR A 47 -6.13 6.54 -6.33
C TYR A 47 -5.34 6.19 -7.60
N PHE A 48 -5.66 6.81 -8.72
CA PHE A 48 -5.00 6.55 -10.00
C PHE A 48 -3.89 7.56 -10.35
N HIS A 49 -3.64 8.55 -9.50
CA HIS A 49 -2.68 9.62 -9.78
C HIS A 49 -1.27 9.10 -10.17
N GLY A 50 -0.76 8.10 -9.46
CA GLY A 50 0.58 7.53 -9.66
C GLY A 50 0.64 6.36 -10.65
N VAL A 51 -0.48 5.94 -11.24
CA VAL A 51 -0.51 4.80 -12.16
C VAL A 51 0.01 5.20 -13.54
N ALA A 52 0.79 4.32 -14.17
CA ALA A 52 1.32 4.56 -15.51
C ALA A 52 0.19 4.74 -16.54
N GLU A 53 0.43 5.59 -17.55
CA GLU A 53 -0.56 5.90 -18.58
C GLU A 53 -0.94 4.67 -19.39
N GLU A 54 0.04 3.84 -19.70
CA GLU A 54 -0.12 2.59 -20.44
C GLU A 54 -1.04 1.60 -19.71
N ASP A 55 -0.90 1.51 -18.40
CA ASP A 55 -1.72 0.65 -17.56
C ASP A 55 -3.18 1.10 -17.52
N LEU A 56 -3.41 2.41 -17.45
CA LEU A 56 -4.75 2.98 -17.49
C LEU A 56 -5.39 2.85 -18.88
N ALA A 57 -4.60 3.06 -19.94
CA ALA A 57 -5.09 3.01 -21.32
C ALA A 57 -5.43 1.57 -21.76
N ALA A 58 -4.72 0.57 -21.25
CA ALA A 58 -4.93 -0.84 -21.57
C ALA A 58 -6.21 -1.44 -20.97
N ARG A 59 -6.92 -0.69 -20.12
CA ARG A 59 -8.06 -1.21 -19.34
C ARG A 59 -9.33 -0.39 -19.54
N GLU A 60 -10.46 -1.06 -19.38
CA GLU A 60 -11.78 -0.42 -19.43
C GLU A 60 -11.97 0.53 -18.23
N PRO A 61 -12.26 1.84 -18.45
CA PRO A 61 -12.44 2.83 -17.37
C PRO A 61 -13.49 2.41 -16.33
N ARG A 62 -14.56 1.72 -16.78
CA ARG A 62 -15.62 1.24 -15.90
C ARG A 62 -15.14 0.10 -14.99
N GLY A 63 -14.30 -0.79 -15.50
CA GLY A 63 -13.67 -1.86 -14.71
C GLY A 63 -12.79 -1.27 -13.62
N LEU A 64 -11.88 -0.35 -14.00
CA LEU A 64 -10.99 0.35 -13.06
C LEU A 64 -11.77 1.10 -11.98
N SER A 65 -12.79 1.87 -12.36
CA SER A 65 -13.59 2.62 -11.38
C SER A 65 -14.30 1.70 -10.37
N ARG A 66 -14.83 0.56 -10.83
CA ARG A 66 -15.52 -0.40 -9.95
C ARG A 66 -14.56 -1.13 -9.03
N ALA A 67 -13.39 -1.55 -9.52
CA ALA A 67 -12.35 -2.15 -8.69
C ALA A 67 -11.88 -1.18 -7.60
N ALA A 68 -11.62 0.09 -7.94
CA ALA A 68 -11.26 1.12 -6.97
C ALA A 68 -12.38 1.41 -5.95
N LEU A 69 -13.64 1.50 -6.39
CA LEU A 69 -14.77 1.70 -5.48
C LEU A 69 -15.04 0.48 -4.59
N ALA A 70 -14.77 -0.74 -5.07
CA ALA A 70 -14.78 -1.94 -4.24
C ALA A 70 -13.70 -1.87 -3.15
N HIS A 71 -12.52 -1.34 -3.48
CA HIS A 71 -11.47 -1.07 -2.50
C HIS A 71 -11.88 -0.02 -1.48
N LEU A 72 -12.47 1.10 -1.90
CA LEU A 72 -13.01 2.13 -1.00
C LEU A 72 -14.06 1.57 -0.04
N LYS A 73 -14.94 0.71 -0.54
CA LYS A 73 -15.95 0.00 0.27
C LYS A 73 -15.30 -0.95 1.27
N PHE A 74 -14.32 -1.73 0.84
CA PHE A 74 -13.55 -2.66 1.69
C PHE A 74 -12.82 -1.92 2.81
N ALA A 75 -12.20 -0.79 2.49
CA ALA A 75 -11.47 0.05 3.43
C ALA A 75 -12.36 0.94 4.32
N ALA A 76 -13.67 0.92 4.14
CA ALA A 76 -14.58 1.78 4.90
C ALA A 76 -14.48 1.57 6.42
N GLN A 77 -14.10 0.38 6.85
CA GLN A 77 -13.90 0.02 8.25
C GLN A 77 -12.55 -0.68 8.42
N ARG A 78 -11.66 -0.09 9.22
CA ARG A 78 -10.34 -0.65 9.58
C ARG A 78 -10.17 -0.58 11.10
N PRO A 79 -10.68 -1.57 11.85
CA PRO A 79 -10.58 -1.57 13.29
C PRO A 79 -9.16 -1.87 13.76
N GLY A 80 -8.73 -1.24 14.86
CA GLY A 80 -7.47 -1.56 15.55
C GLY A 80 -6.19 -1.33 14.74
N GLN A 81 -6.26 -0.62 13.59
CA GLN A 81 -5.13 -0.35 12.71
C GLN A 81 -4.42 -1.60 12.15
N HIS A 82 -5.08 -2.76 12.20
CA HIS A 82 -4.57 -3.96 11.57
C HIS A 82 -4.59 -3.82 10.04
N PRO A 83 -3.64 -4.42 9.32
CA PRO A 83 -3.73 -4.52 7.88
C PRO A 83 -5.03 -5.19 7.45
N LEU A 84 -5.64 -4.69 6.40
CA LEU A 84 -6.74 -5.37 5.73
C LEU A 84 -6.22 -6.03 4.47
N VAL A 85 -6.60 -7.26 4.23
CA VAL A 85 -6.29 -8.03 3.01
C VAL A 85 -7.55 -8.69 2.50
N ARG A 86 -7.77 -8.62 1.19
CA ARG A 86 -8.83 -9.34 0.50
C ARG A 86 -8.30 -9.89 -0.81
N VAL A 87 -8.42 -11.19 -1.00
CA VAL A 87 -8.08 -11.90 -2.25
C VAL A 87 -9.36 -12.48 -2.81
N PHE A 88 -9.72 -12.13 -4.06
CA PHE A 88 -10.99 -12.57 -4.62
C PHE A 88 -11.02 -12.50 -6.15
N ASN A 89 -11.90 -13.29 -6.73
CA ASN A 89 -12.29 -13.16 -8.12
C ASN A 89 -13.59 -12.34 -8.18
N PRO A 90 -13.58 -11.16 -8.83
CA PRO A 90 -14.80 -10.35 -8.98
C PRO A 90 -15.89 -11.10 -9.74
N GLN A 91 -17.13 -10.94 -9.29
CA GLN A 91 -18.33 -11.51 -9.91
C GLN A 91 -19.37 -10.41 -10.14
N ALA A 92 -20.00 -10.43 -11.32
CA ALA A 92 -20.95 -9.37 -11.73
C ALA A 92 -22.09 -9.18 -10.73
N GLU A 93 -22.66 -10.28 -10.22
CA GLU A 93 -23.79 -10.27 -9.29
C GLU A 93 -23.41 -9.72 -7.91
N ARG A 94 -22.22 -10.06 -7.40
CA ARG A 94 -21.79 -9.70 -6.05
C ARG A 94 -21.03 -8.39 -6.00
N ASP A 95 -20.11 -8.20 -6.92
CA ASP A 95 -19.14 -7.09 -6.91
C ASP A 95 -19.52 -6.00 -7.94
N GLY A 96 -20.47 -6.29 -8.84
CA GLY A 96 -20.94 -5.40 -9.89
C GLY A 96 -20.01 -5.28 -11.09
N PHE A 97 -18.94 -6.09 -11.15
CA PHE A 97 -17.99 -6.18 -12.27
C PHE A 97 -17.31 -7.55 -12.29
N GLU A 98 -16.68 -7.85 -13.39
CA GLU A 98 -15.86 -9.05 -13.58
C GLU A 98 -14.43 -8.65 -13.94
N SER A 99 -13.49 -9.56 -13.72
CA SER A 99 -12.11 -9.45 -14.16
C SER A 99 -11.58 -10.80 -14.59
N PRO A 100 -10.77 -10.91 -15.63
CA PRO A 100 -10.07 -12.14 -15.98
C PRO A 100 -8.99 -12.50 -14.93
N HIS A 101 -8.66 -11.59 -14.04
CA HIS A 101 -7.62 -11.73 -13.02
C HIS A 101 -8.21 -11.92 -11.62
N THR A 102 -7.41 -12.47 -10.72
CA THR A 102 -7.65 -12.39 -9.28
C THR A 102 -7.25 -11.01 -8.80
N LEU A 103 -8.10 -10.38 -8.00
CA LEU A 103 -7.79 -9.09 -7.36
C LEU A 103 -7.33 -9.30 -5.93
N VAL A 104 -6.28 -8.56 -5.57
CA VAL A 104 -5.79 -8.44 -4.20
C VAL A 104 -5.91 -6.99 -3.78
N LEU A 105 -6.60 -6.74 -2.68
CA LEU A 105 -6.75 -5.43 -2.06
C LEU A 105 -6.07 -5.44 -0.70
N THR A 106 -5.22 -4.45 -0.44
CA THR A 106 -4.63 -4.27 0.89
C THR A 106 -4.75 -2.84 1.37
N VAL A 107 -4.94 -2.66 2.67
CA VAL A 107 -4.91 -1.36 3.34
C VAL A 107 -4.07 -1.49 4.61
N SER A 108 -3.01 -0.71 4.72
CA SER A 108 -2.13 -0.69 5.90
C SER A 108 -1.72 0.74 6.23
N ASP A 109 -1.05 0.92 7.38
CA ASP A 109 -0.28 2.16 7.59
C ASP A 109 0.80 2.24 6.51
N ASP A 110 1.12 3.46 6.06
CA ASP A 110 2.21 3.65 5.11
C ASP A 110 3.56 3.37 5.78
N MET A 111 4.31 2.44 5.18
CA MET A 111 5.62 2.04 5.68
C MET A 111 6.47 1.45 4.54
N PRO A 112 7.80 1.43 4.67
CA PRO A 112 8.69 0.82 3.68
C PRO A 112 8.44 -0.69 3.52
N PHE A 113 8.89 -1.25 2.39
CA PHE A 113 8.90 -2.67 2.05
C PHE A 113 7.55 -3.32 1.74
N LEU A 114 6.43 -2.60 1.78
CA LEU A 114 5.10 -3.18 1.55
C LEU A 114 4.98 -3.79 0.15
N VAL A 115 5.32 -3.05 -0.89
CA VAL A 115 5.20 -3.50 -2.29
C VAL A 115 6.13 -4.67 -2.56
N ASP A 116 7.40 -4.56 -2.13
CA ASP A 116 8.41 -5.59 -2.36
C ASP A 116 8.03 -6.90 -1.65
N SER A 117 7.59 -6.81 -0.38
CA SER A 117 7.21 -7.99 0.40
C SER A 117 5.98 -8.71 -0.18
N ILE A 118 4.98 -7.95 -0.63
CA ILE A 118 3.80 -8.51 -1.33
C ILE A 118 4.24 -9.11 -2.67
N GLY A 119 5.09 -8.41 -3.45
CA GLY A 119 5.63 -8.93 -4.70
C GLY A 119 6.40 -10.24 -4.52
N MET A 120 7.21 -10.35 -3.46
CA MET A 120 7.89 -11.60 -3.11
C MET A 120 6.90 -12.72 -2.72
N ALA A 121 5.78 -12.40 -2.08
CA ALA A 121 4.75 -13.39 -1.78
C ALA A 121 4.11 -13.93 -3.06
N PHE A 122 3.81 -13.07 -4.05
CA PHE A 122 3.31 -13.50 -5.36
C PHE A 122 4.35 -14.33 -6.12
N ALA A 123 5.62 -13.92 -6.12
CA ALA A 123 6.69 -14.67 -6.76
C ALA A 123 6.86 -16.08 -6.15
N ARG A 124 6.78 -16.22 -4.82
CA ARG A 124 6.80 -17.53 -4.13
C ARG A 124 5.60 -18.41 -4.49
N ALA A 125 4.45 -17.78 -4.76
CA ALA A 125 3.25 -18.48 -5.23
C ALA A 125 3.24 -18.72 -6.75
N ASN A 126 4.30 -18.31 -7.47
CA ASN A 126 4.43 -18.37 -8.93
C ASN A 126 3.26 -17.69 -9.65
N LEU A 127 2.84 -16.52 -9.15
CA LEU A 127 1.77 -15.69 -9.70
C LEU A 127 2.35 -14.43 -10.34
N ALA A 128 2.04 -14.19 -11.61
CA ALA A 128 2.42 -12.96 -12.29
C ALA A 128 1.50 -11.80 -11.87
N VAL A 129 2.07 -10.60 -11.81
CA VAL A 129 1.35 -9.36 -11.52
C VAL A 129 1.13 -8.60 -12.84
N HIS A 130 -0.12 -8.27 -13.13
CA HIS A 130 -0.56 -7.59 -14.36
C HIS A 130 -0.86 -6.10 -14.15
N LEU A 131 -1.19 -5.70 -12.91
CA LEU A 131 -1.39 -4.32 -12.53
C LEU A 131 -1.03 -4.11 -11.07
N ILE A 132 -0.41 -2.97 -10.79
CA ILE A 132 -0.20 -2.46 -9.42
C ILE A 132 -0.77 -1.05 -9.37
N VAL A 133 -1.70 -0.82 -8.46
CA VAL A 133 -2.16 0.53 -8.06
C VAL A 133 -1.81 0.70 -6.60
N HIS A 134 -0.96 1.68 -6.29
CA HIS A 134 -0.34 1.80 -4.97
C HIS A 134 -0.30 3.27 -4.50
N PRO A 135 -1.44 3.91 -4.24
CA PRO A 135 -1.46 5.24 -3.65
C PRO A 135 -1.19 5.21 -2.15
N VAL A 136 -0.50 6.25 -1.67
CA VAL A 136 -0.49 6.63 -0.27
C VAL A 136 -1.55 7.73 -0.10
N LEU A 137 -2.56 7.44 0.71
CA LEU A 137 -3.70 8.33 0.91
C LEU A 137 -3.69 8.92 2.32
N GLN A 138 -3.93 10.23 2.42
CA GLN A 138 -4.22 10.87 3.70
C GLN A 138 -5.68 10.57 4.07
N VAL A 139 -5.88 9.84 5.16
CA VAL A 139 -7.22 9.39 5.57
C VAL A 139 -7.58 9.91 6.96
N HIS A 140 -8.86 10.21 7.13
CA HIS A 140 -9.45 10.54 8.43
C HIS A 140 -10.37 9.41 8.89
N ARG A 141 -10.05 8.82 10.05
CA ARG A 141 -10.85 7.75 10.65
C ARG A 141 -11.34 8.13 12.03
N ASP A 142 -12.52 7.66 12.39
CA ASP A 142 -12.99 7.74 13.77
C ASP A 142 -12.26 6.71 14.68
N ARG A 143 -12.56 6.78 15.98
CA ARG A 143 -11.95 5.87 16.99
C ARG A 143 -12.30 4.39 16.77
N ARG A 144 -13.32 4.10 15.97
CA ARG A 144 -13.73 2.74 15.61
C ARG A 144 -13.12 2.29 14.28
N GLY A 145 -12.28 3.12 13.66
CA GLY A 145 -11.63 2.82 12.38
C GLY A 145 -12.51 3.07 11.15
N ARG A 146 -13.68 3.73 11.30
CA ARG A 146 -14.54 4.06 10.16
C ARG A 146 -13.96 5.23 9.38
N LEU A 147 -13.87 5.09 8.07
CA LEU A 147 -13.39 6.13 7.16
C LEU A 147 -14.41 7.28 7.13
N LEU A 148 -13.95 8.47 7.49
CA LEU A 148 -14.75 9.70 7.50
C LEU A 148 -14.51 10.55 6.26
N ASP A 149 -13.23 10.78 5.91
CA ASP A 149 -12.83 11.60 4.77
C ASP A 149 -11.44 11.22 4.24
N LEU A 150 -11.09 11.77 3.08
CA LEU A 150 -9.83 11.61 2.36
C LEU A 150 -9.26 12.99 2.00
N GLY A 151 -7.93 13.13 2.10
CA GLY A 151 -7.20 14.35 1.77
C GLY A 151 -6.81 15.17 3.00
N ALA A 152 -6.04 16.25 2.79
CA ALA A 152 -5.47 17.06 3.87
C ALA A 152 -6.50 17.89 4.67
N ASN A 153 -7.68 18.14 4.10
CA ASN A 153 -8.68 19.09 4.61
C ASN A 153 -9.80 18.45 5.45
N GLY A 154 -9.68 17.18 5.84
CA GLY A 154 -10.63 16.52 6.74
C GLY A 154 -10.53 17.05 8.18
N GLY A 155 -11.67 17.13 8.88
CA GLY A 155 -11.74 17.62 10.25
C GLY A 155 -11.14 16.64 11.26
N GLY A 156 -9.83 16.70 11.51
CA GLY A 156 -9.13 15.84 12.46
C GLY A 156 -7.73 15.43 12.00
N PRO A 157 -6.97 14.66 12.81
CA PRO A 157 -5.65 14.19 12.42
C PRO A 157 -5.76 13.23 11.22
N ALA A 158 -5.06 13.57 10.13
CA ALA A 158 -4.90 12.69 8.98
C ALA A 158 -3.82 11.64 9.27
N ARG A 159 -3.98 10.45 8.69
CA ARG A 159 -2.97 9.39 8.69
C ARG A 159 -2.66 8.98 7.27
N ALA A 160 -1.38 8.74 7.00
CA ALA A 160 -0.96 8.16 5.74
C ALA A 160 -1.26 6.65 5.75
N GLU A 161 -2.07 6.19 4.83
CA GLU A 161 -2.34 4.78 4.59
C GLU A 161 -1.90 4.39 3.17
N SER A 162 -1.19 3.28 3.08
CA SER A 162 -0.88 2.61 1.82
C SER A 162 -2.08 1.74 1.42
N TRP A 163 -2.64 2.02 0.26
CA TRP A 163 -3.71 1.24 -0.35
C TRP A 163 -3.18 0.59 -1.61
N GLN A 164 -3.21 -0.73 -1.67
CA GLN A 164 -2.65 -1.43 -2.81
C GLN A 164 -3.69 -2.33 -3.45
N LEU A 165 -3.83 -2.22 -4.77
CA LEU A 165 -4.60 -3.14 -5.59
C LEU A 165 -3.65 -3.82 -6.55
N TYR A 166 -3.73 -5.13 -6.62
CA TYR A 166 -3.03 -5.95 -7.59
C TYR A 166 -4.03 -6.72 -8.44
N GLU A 167 -3.77 -6.77 -9.75
CA GLU A 167 -4.30 -7.79 -10.64
C GLU A 167 -3.22 -8.85 -10.82
N ILE A 168 -3.51 -10.08 -10.43
CA ILE A 168 -2.58 -11.22 -10.53
C ILE A 168 -3.19 -12.33 -11.39
N ASP A 169 -2.39 -13.31 -11.76
CA ASP A 169 -2.88 -14.52 -12.43
C ASP A 169 -4.13 -15.06 -11.74
N ARG A 170 -5.08 -15.54 -12.55
CA ARG A 170 -6.34 -16.01 -12.00
C ARG A 170 -6.18 -17.30 -11.22
N VAL A 171 -6.43 -17.24 -9.94
CA VAL A 171 -6.48 -18.38 -9.02
C VAL A 171 -7.93 -18.85 -8.93
N THR A 172 -8.20 -20.08 -9.32
CA THR A 172 -9.57 -20.60 -9.37
C THR A 172 -9.96 -21.46 -8.19
N ASP A 173 -8.97 -22.07 -7.52
CA ASP A 173 -9.20 -22.88 -6.32
C ASP A 173 -9.49 -21.99 -5.10
N PRO A 174 -10.65 -22.14 -4.46
CA PRO A 174 -10.99 -21.37 -3.26
C PRO A 174 -10.00 -21.57 -2.10
N GLN A 175 -9.42 -22.76 -1.95
CA GLN A 175 -8.44 -23.03 -0.90
C GLN A 175 -7.12 -22.28 -1.14
N GLU A 176 -6.69 -22.18 -2.39
CA GLU A 176 -5.53 -21.39 -2.78
C GLU A 176 -5.77 -19.88 -2.58
N LEU A 177 -6.98 -19.38 -2.89
CA LEU A 177 -7.34 -17.99 -2.61
C LEU A 177 -7.28 -17.67 -1.11
N GLU A 178 -7.85 -18.54 -0.27
CA GLU A 178 -7.80 -18.37 1.19
C GLU A 178 -6.38 -18.48 1.73
N LYS A 179 -5.58 -19.41 1.20
CA LYS A 179 -4.18 -19.55 1.57
C LYS A 179 -3.39 -18.30 1.23
N LEU A 180 -3.53 -17.80 0.00
CA LEU A 180 -2.86 -16.58 -0.46
C LEU A 180 -3.24 -15.39 0.43
N GLN A 181 -4.51 -15.25 0.80
CA GLN A 181 -4.94 -14.18 1.70
C GLN A 181 -4.24 -14.27 3.06
N ARG A 182 -4.20 -15.45 3.69
CA ARG A 182 -3.51 -15.65 4.96
C ARG A 182 -2.00 -15.39 4.86
N ASP A 183 -1.37 -15.82 3.78
CA ASP A 183 0.05 -15.60 3.54
C ASP A 183 0.38 -14.10 3.41
N LEU A 184 -0.48 -13.33 2.74
CA LEU A 184 -0.35 -11.87 2.63
C LEU A 184 -0.63 -11.15 3.95
N GLU A 185 -1.63 -11.59 4.73
CA GLU A 185 -1.89 -11.07 6.08
C GLU A 185 -0.68 -11.27 7.00
N ALA A 186 -0.08 -12.46 6.96
CA ALA A 186 1.15 -12.75 7.71
C ALA A 186 2.31 -11.88 7.24
N THR A 187 2.53 -11.77 5.91
CA THR A 187 3.58 -10.94 5.32
C THR A 187 3.47 -9.48 5.77
N LEU A 188 2.27 -8.88 5.73
CA LEU A 188 2.07 -7.51 6.19
C LEU A 188 2.25 -7.37 7.71
N GLY A 189 1.92 -8.40 8.48
CA GLY A 189 2.22 -8.48 9.90
C GLY A 189 3.72 -8.45 10.18
N ASP A 190 4.49 -9.26 9.45
CA ASP A 190 5.94 -9.34 9.56
C ASP A 190 6.63 -8.02 9.18
N VAL A 191 6.20 -7.39 8.07
CA VAL A 191 6.70 -6.06 7.67
C VAL A 191 6.46 -5.04 8.77
N ARG A 192 5.26 -5.02 9.36
CA ARG A 192 4.92 -4.10 10.44
C ARG A 192 5.83 -4.29 11.66
N VAL A 193 6.07 -5.52 12.06
CA VAL A 193 6.98 -5.84 13.19
C VAL A 193 8.40 -5.40 12.85
N ALA A 194 8.91 -5.78 11.67
CA ALA A 194 10.25 -5.42 11.24
C ALA A 194 10.47 -3.90 11.21
N VAL A 195 9.51 -3.14 10.66
CA VAL A 195 9.59 -1.67 10.59
C VAL A 195 9.45 -1.03 11.98
N HIS A 196 8.59 -1.59 12.86
CA HIS A 196 8.43 -1.07 14.22
C HIS A 196 9.68 -1.27 15.07
N ASP A 197 10.27 -2.44 15.02
CA ASP A 197 11.41 -2.82 15.84
C ASP A 197 12.76 -2.34 15.30
N TRP A 198 12.77 -1.89 14.04
CA TRP A 198 13.95 -1.43 13.32
C TRP A 198 14.83 -0.44 14.12
N ARG A 199 14.25 0.59 14.70
CA ARG A 199 14.99 1.59 15.49
C ARG A 199 15.62 0.97 16.73
N ALA A 200 14.88 0.16 17.47
CA ALA A 200 15.35 -0.54 18.65
C ALA A 200 16.47 -1.55 18.29
N MET A 201 16.34 -2.24 17.15
CA MET A 201 17.38 -3.13 16.65
C MET A 201 18.69 -2.37 16.36
N ARG A 202 18.62 -1.23 15.66
CA ARG A 202 19.81 -0.38 15.41
C ARG A 202 20.44 0.16 16.68
N GLU A 203 19.65 0.63 17.62
CA GLU A 203 20.14 1.08 18.93
C GLU A 203 20.86 -0.05 19.65
N ARG A 204 20.33 -1.27 19.55
CA ARG A 204 20.98 -2.46 20.13
C ARG A 204 22.32 -2.80 19.45
N VAL A 205 22.39 -2.73 18.12
CA VAL A 205 23.64 -2.93 17.37
C VAL A 205 24.70 -1.92 17.81
N ARG A 206 24.36 -0.63 17.88
CA ARG A 206 25.27 0.42 18.34
C ARG A 206 25.73 0.21 19.79
N ALA A 207 24.81 -0.19 20.67
CA ALA A 207 25.16 -0.52 22.05
C ALA A 207 26.14 -1.69 22.14
N VAL A 208 26.04 -2.70 21.25
CA VAL A 208 26.99 -3.80 21.16
C VAL A 208 28.36 -3.30 20.68
N ILE A 209 28.42 -2.47 19.64
CA ILE A 209 29.67 -1.88 19.14
C ILE A 209 30.35 -1.09 20.27
N ASP A 210 29.61 -0.25 20.98
CA ASP A 210 30.12 0.52 22.13
C ASP A 210 30.63 -0.38 23.25
N SER A 211 29.95 -1.50 23.52
CA SER A 211 30.35 -2.47 24.53
C SER A 211 31.66 -3.18 24.15
N LEU A 212 31.82 -3.57 22.89
CA LEU A 212 33.07 -4.17 22.37
C LEU A 212 34.29 -3.25 22.55
N ALA A 213 34.06 -1.93 22.43
CA ALA A 213 35.11 -0.92 22.63
C ALA A 213 35.45 -0.68 24.12
N LYS A 214 34.44 -0.73 25.02
CA LYS A 214 34.59 -0.36 26.44
C LYS A 214 34.97 -1.54 27.33
N ASP A 215 34.40 -2.72 27.05
CA ASP A 215 34.56 -3.95 27.84
C ASP A 215 34.73 -5.14 26.86
N PRO A 216 35.88 -5.22 26.18
CA PRO A 216 36.10 -6.23 25.17
C PRO A 216 36.11 -7.65 25.79
N PRO A 217 35.46 -8.64 25.13
CA PRO A 217 35.50 -10.00 25.56
C PRO A 217 36.95 -10.56 25.44
N ALA A 218 37.22 -11.68 26.12
CA ALA A 218 38.54 -12.35 26.09
C ALA A 218 38.82 -13.03 24.74
N LEU A 219 38.88 -12.25 23.67
CA LEU A 219 39.20 -12.64 22.30
C LEU A 219 40.43 -11.86 21.81
N LEU A 220 41.01 -12.28 20.69
CA LEU A 220 42.09 -11.52 20.05
C LEU A 220 41.59 -10.14 19.60
N PRO A 221 42.39 -9.06 19.78
CA PRO A 221 41.97 -7.71 19.33
C PRO A 221 41.60 -7.64 17.86
N ALA A 222 42.20 -8.43 16.99
CA ALA A 222 41.86 -8.49 15.58
C ALA A 222 40.46 -9.03 15.34
N GLU A 223 40.04 -10.06 16.08
CA GLU A 223 38.69 -10.65 15.98
C GLU A 223 37.61 -9.67 16.47
N ILE A 224 37.91 -8.95 17.56
CA ILE A 224 37.00 -7.90 18.09
C ILE A 224 36.78 -6.79 17.05
N ASN A 225 37.88 -6.32 16.42
CA ASN A 225 37.83 -5.30 15.39
C ASN A 225 37.05 -5.76 14.15
N GLU A 226 37.22 -7.01 13.74
CA GLU A 226 36.50 -7.59 12.60
C GLU A 226 34.97 -7.61 12.86
N VAL A 227 34.56 -8.05 14.06
CA VAL A 227 33.14 -8.05 14.47
C VAL A 227 32.59 -6.63 14.56
N ALA A 228 33.34 -5.69 15.14
CA ALA A 228 32.92 -4.30 15.23
C ALA A 228 32.72 -3.69 13.83
N HIS A 229 33.66 -3.86 12.91
CA HIS A 229 33.53 -3.39 11.53
C HIS A 229 32.36 -4.03 10.78
N LEU A 230 32.08 -5.32 10.99
CA LEU A 230 30.92 -5.98 10.42
C LEU A 230 29.61 -5.34 10.90
N LEU A 231 29.50 -5.11 12.21
CA LEU A 231 28.31 -4.48 12.80
C LEU A 231 28.13 -3.02 12.33
N GLU A 232 29.22 -2.26 12.23
CA GLU A 232 29.24 -0.91 11.67
C GLU A 232 28.77 -0.92 10.20
N TRP A 233 29.32 -1.84 9.39
CA TRP A 233 28.91 -1.98 7.99
C TRP A 233 27.42 -2.34 7.86
N MET A 234 26.89 -3.22 8.71
CA MET A 234 25.46 -3.54 8.76
C MET A 234 24.61 -2.30 9.15
N ASP A 235 25.04 -1.49 10.11
CA ASP A 235 24.32 -0.27 10.51
C ASP A 235 24.38 0.82 9.43
N GLU A 236 25.51 0.92 8.68
CA GLU A 236 25.69 1.89 7.60
C GLU A 236 25.04 1.46 6.26
N GLY A 237 25.07 0.17 5.94
CA GLY A 237 24.57 -0.40 4.69
C GLY A 237 23.10 -0.09 4.45
N ASP A 238 22.38 0.12 5.52
CA ASP A 238 20.95 0.45 5.49
C ASP A 238 20.64 1.91 5.11
N ARG A 239 21.56 2.84 5.23
CA ARG A 239 21.38 4.21 4.72
C ARG A 239 21.23 4.28 3.20
N LYS A 240 21.65 3.25 2.47
CA LYS A 240 21.60 3.17 1.00
C LYS A 240 20.33 2.53 0.47
N SER A 241 19.52 1.91 1.33
CA SER A 241 18.30 1.20 0.95
C SER A 241 17.02 2.01 1.13
N VAL A 242 17.12 3.26 1.59
CA VAL A 242 15.98 4.17 1.86
C VAL A 242 16.05 5.38 0.93
N VAL A 243 16.11 5.14 -0.37
CA VAL A 243 15.95 6.18 -1.40
C VAL A 243 14.85 5.77 -2.36
#